data_a77e5cba680d2a5b352d50166ed0e22c
#
_entry.id   a77e5cba680d2a5b352d50166ed0e22c
#
_cell.length_a   1.000
_cell.length_b   1.000
_cell.length_c   1.000
_cell.angle_alpha   90.00
_cell.angle_beta   90.00
_cell.angle_gamma   90.00
#
_symmetry.space_group_name_H-M   'P 1'
#
loop_
_entity.id
_entity.type
_entity.pdbx_description
1 polymer ?
#
loop_
_entity_poly.entity_id
_entity_poly.type
_entity_poly.pdbx_seq_one_letter_code
_entity_poly.pdbx_strand_id
1 'polypeptide(L)'
;MAEETGQQEFRQHSYQPPAGATQILLVRHGESRAATPDRPFPLVDGHGDPELHPNGAQQALHVRDRLARETIDAIYATSLRRTQETARPLADHLGLPVRIEADLREVLLGEWEGGVLRMKAAAGDPIYHQMQAEQRWDVIPGAEDWATLNRRVTN
;
A
#
# COMPACT_ATOMS: atom_id res chain seq x y z
N MET A 1 -44.20 -21.38 40.00
CA MET A 1 -43.07 -21.74 39.13
C MET A 1 -42.93 -20.62 38.10
N ALA A 2 -41.91 -19.79 38.23
CA ALA A 2 -41.65 -18.74 37.27
C ALA A 2 -40.85 -19.37 36.12
N GLU A 3 -41.39 -19.30 34.91
CA GLU A 3 -40.66 -19.64 33.69
C GLU A 3 -39.56 -18.58 33.48
N GLU A 4 -38.28 -18.98 33.63
CA GLU A 4 -37.16 -18.21 33.14
C GLU A 4 -37.26 -18.19 31.61
N THR A 5 -37.79 -17.09 31.08
CA THR A 5 -37.65 -16.77 29.65
C THR A 5 -36.20 -16.42 29.41
N GLY A 6 -35.39 -17.44 29.13
CA GLY A 6 -34.03 -17.28 28.71
C GLY A 6 -33.98 -16.40 27.46
N GLN A 7 -33.56 -15.16 27.62
CA GLN A 7 -33.38 -14.23 26.50
C GLN A 7 -32.23 -14.76 25.64
N GLN A 8 -32.52 -15.12 24.40
CA GLN A 8 -31.50 -15.62 23.47
C GLN A 8 -30.54 -14.48 23.12
N GLU A 9 -29.27 -14.62 23.52
CA GLU A 9 -28.25 -13.64 23.21
C GLU A 9 -27.59 -13.96 21.86
N PHE A 10 -27.51 -12.95 20.97
CA PHE A 10 -26.80 -13.01 19.71
C PHE A 10 -25.50 -12.21 19.84
N ARG A 11 -24.39 -12.89 20.04
CA ARG A 11 -23.07 -12.27 20.25
C ARG A 11 -22.29 -12.19 18.93
N GLN A 12 -21.62 -11.06 18.68
CA GLN A 12 -20.63 -10.95 17.64
C GLN A 12 -19.34 -11.62 18.11
N HIS A 13 -18.89 -12.65 17.41
CA HIS A 13 -17.64 -13.33 17.67
C HIS A 13 -16.56 -12.81 16.71
N SER A 14 -15.30 -12.76 17.19
CA SER A 14 -14.15 -12.53 16.30
C SER A 14 -14.08 -13.63 15.24
N TYR A 15 -13.80 -13.24 14.02
CA TYR A 15 -13.61 -14.21 12.93
C TYR A 15 -12.43 -15.14 13.28
N GLN A 16 -12.65 -16.42 13.12
CA GLN A 16 -11.63 -17.45 13.22
C GLN A 16 -11.41 -18.05 11.83
N PRO A 17 -10.22 -17.91 11.24
CA PRO A 17 -9.95 -18.50 9.92
C PRO A 17 -10.04 -20.02 10.03
N PRO A 18 -10.54 -20.71 8.98
CA PRO A 18 -10.51 -22.18 8.95
C PRO A 18 -9.07 -22.71 8.97
N ALA A 19 -8.89 -23.93 9.46
CA ALA A 19 -7.59 -24.58 9.49
C ALA A 19 -6.98 -24.63 8.07
N GLY A 20 -5.73 -24.22 7.94
CA GLY A 20 -5.01 -24.15 6.66
C GLY A 20 -5.30 -22.92 5.81
N ALA A 21 -6.13 -21.98 6.28
CA ALA A 21 -6.32 -20.70 5.58
C ALA A 21 -5.05 -19.85 5.64
N THR A 22 -4.73 -19.18 4.53
CA THR A 22 -3.69 -18.14 4.49
C THR A 22 -4.29 -16.81 4.92
N GLN A 23 -3.70 -16.17 5.92
CA GLN A 23 -4.03 -14.81 6.31
C GLN A 23 -3.08 -13.83 5.63
N ILE A 24 -3.62 -12.82 4.96
CA ILE A 24 -2.84 -11.77 4.31
C ILE A 24 -3.08 -10.44 5.04
N LEU A 25 -2.01 -9.81 5.48
CA LEU A 25 -2.01 -8.48 6.06
C LEU A 25 -1.51 -7.47 5.01
N LEU A 26 -2.40 -6.63 4.51
CA LEU A 26 -2.06 -5.60 3.55
C LEU A 26 -1.67 -4.32 4.29
N VAL A 27 -0.44 -3.87 4.09
CA VAL A 27 0.10 -2.67 4.71
C VAL A 27 0.44 -1.65 3.63
N ARG A 28 -0.18 -0.46 3.70
CA ARG A 28 0.24 0.65 2.85
C ARG A 28 1.56 1.22 3.35
N HIS A 29 2.44 1.61 2.43
CA HIS A 29 3.71 2.28 2.77
C HIS A 29 3.48 3.57 3.58
N GLY A 30 4.44 3.94 4.42
CA GLY A 30 4.46 5.19 5.16
C GLY A 30 4.52 6.42 4.25
N GLU A 31 4.32 7.60 4.82
CA GLU A 31 4.42 8.87 4.10
C GLU A 31 5.76 8.97 3.38
N SER A 32 5.74 9.18 2.06
CA SER A 32 6.96 9.40 1.29
C SER A 32 7.30 10.88 1.19
N ARG A 33 8.55 11.19 0.85
CA ARG A 33 9.06 12.55 0.65
C ARG A 33 8.08 13.41 -0.16
N ALA A 34 7.95 14.67 0.20
CA ALA A 34 7.13 15.62 -0.55
C ALA A 34 7.63 15.78 -2.00
N ALA A 35 6.69 15.97 -2.92
CA ALA A 35 7.01 16.37 -4.29
C ALA A 35 7.29 17.88 -4.34
N THR A 36 8.36 18.27 -5.03
CA THR A 36 8.68 19.66 -5.30
C THR A 36 9.09 19.81 -6.77
N PRO A 37 8.80 20.94 -7.43
CA PRO A 37 9.10 21.14 -8.85
C PRO A 37 10.60 21.04 -9.17
N ASP A 38 11.45 21.48 -8.27
CA ASP A 38 12.90 21.54 -8.40
C ASP A 38 13.60 20.23 -8.08
N ARG A 39 12.90 19.28 -7.47
CA ARG A 39 13.45 17.98 -7.06
C ARG A 39 12.48 16.84 -7.34
N PRO A 40 12.32 16.41 -8.59
CA PRO A 40 11.49 15.26 -8.93
C PRO A 40 11.97 14.01 -8.21
N PHE A 41 11.06 13.02 -8.05
CA PHE A 41 11.45 11.72 -7.52
C PHE A 41 12.35 10.99 -8.52
N PRO A 42 13.36 10.25 -8.05
CA PRO A 42 14.05 9.30 -8.91
C PRO A 42 13.06 8.27 -9.45
N LEU A 43 13.40 7.64 -10.56
CA LEU A 43 12.56 6.61 -11.17
C LEU A 43 13.25 5.24 -11.06
N VAL A 44 12.47 4.20 -10.78
CA VAL A 44 12.85 2.80 -10.89
C VAL A 44 11.88 2.11 -11.84
N ASP A 45 12.36 1.60 -12.96
CA ASP A 45 11.56 1.00 -14.03
C ASP A 45 10.37 1.88 -14.44
N GLY A 46 10.59 3.19 -14.56
CA GLY A 46 9.58 4.18 -14.91
C GLY A 46 8.72 4.69 -13.75
N HIS A 47 8.70 4.02 -12.60
CA HIS A 47 7.90 4.43 -11.44
C HIS A 47 8.67 5.41 -10.55
N GLY A 48 7.98 6.43 -10.04
CA GLY A 48 8.54 7.35 -9.05
C GLY A 48 8.93 6.64 -7.75
N ASP A 49 10.17 6.81 -7.32
CA ASP A 49 10.76 6.09 -6.20
C ASP A 49 11.30 7.02 -5.08
N PRO A 50 10.42 7.82 -4.45
CA PRO A 50 10.84 8.61 -3.29
C PRO A 50 11.12 7.73 -2.07
N GLU A 51 12.07 8.17 -1.25
CA GLU A 51 12.28 7.67 0.11
C GLU A 51 11.10 8.02 1.03
N LEU A 52 11.03 7.40 2.21
CA LEU A 52 10.09 7.81 3.24
C LEU A 52 10.45 9.21 3.77
N HIS A 53 9.42 9.99 4.07
CA HIS A 53 9.53 11.16 4.95
C HIS A 53 9.83 10.71 6.39
N PRO A 54 10.44 11.52 7.27
CA PRO A 54 10.63 11.16 8.68
C PRO A 54 9.35 10.67 9.39
N ASN A 55 8.19 11.29 9.08
CA ASN A 55 6.89 10.80 9.57
C ASN A 55 6.58 9.39 9.07
N GLY A 56 6.89 9.10 7.81
CA GLY A 56 6.70 7.77 7.22
C GLY A 56 7.59 6.71 7.87
N ALA A 57 8.82 7.07 8.20
CA ALA A 57 9.72 6.20 8.96
C ALA A 57 9.15 5.91 10.36
N GLN A 58 8.56 6.91 11.02
CA GLN A 58 7.89 6.71 12.30
C GLN A 58 6.64 5.83 12.17
N GLN A 59 5.86 5.99 11.09
CA GLN A 59 4.73 5.13 10.79
C GLN A 59 5.18 3.67 10.58
N ALA A 60 6.32 3.43 9.93
CA ALA A 60 6.88 2.09 9.79
C ALA A 60 7.23 1.44 11.13
N LEU A 61 7.74 2.21 12.09
CA LEU A 61 7.96 1.74 13.46
C LEU A 61 6.64 1.38 14.18
N HIS A 62 5.59 2.17 14.01
CA HIS A 62 4.28 1.85 14.56
C HIS A 62 3.68 0.57 13.96
N VAL A 63 3.87 0.34 12.65
CA VAL A 63 3.49 -0.92 11.99
C VAL A 63 4.24 -2.10 12.62
N ARG A 64 5.57 -1.98 12.81
CA ARG A 64 6.35 -3.00 13.52
C ARG A 64 5.75 -3.29 14.89
N ASP A 65 5.52 -2.27 15.71
CA ASP A 65 5.03 -2.44 17.09
C ASP A 65 3.64 -3.09 17.12
N ARG A 66 2.77 -2.73 16.17
CA ARG A 66 1.43 -3.32 16.04
C ARG A 66 1.48 -4.78 15.62
N LEU A 67 2.39 -5.15 14.72
CA LEU A 67 2.47 -6.48 14.14
C LEU A 67 3.51 -7.40 14.79
N ALA A 68 4.32 -6.89 15.71
CA ALA A 68 5.39 -7.66 16.37
C ALA A 68 4.92 -8.92 17.11
N ARG A 69 3.63 -9.00 17.44
CA ARG A 69 3.03 -10.14 18.15
C ARG A 69 2.21 -11.06 17.26
N GLU A 70 2.08 -10.72 15.98
CA GLU A 70 1.37 -11.56 15.01
C GLU A 70 2.30 -12.69 14.53
N THR A 71 1.73 -13.82 14.18
CA THR A 71 2.48 -14.91 13.54
C THR A 71 2.61 -14.58 12.06
N ILE A 72 3.81 -14.24 11.62
CA ILE A 72 4.12 -13.85 10.25
C ILE A 72 5.17 -14.80 9.70
N ASP A 73 4.84 -15.50 8.61
CA ASP A 73 5.73 -16.47 7.97
C ASP A 73 6.58 -15.85 6.85
N ALA A 74 6.09 -14.77 6.22
CA ALA A 74 6.78 -14.10 5.13
C ALA A 74 6.38 -12.62 5.03
N ILE A 75 7.33 -11.79 4.59
CA ILE A 75 7.13 -10.37 4.32
C ILE A 75 7.49 -10.10 2.87
N TYR A 76 6.56 -9.46 2.15
CA TYR A 76 6.73 -9.06 0.77
C TYR A 76 6.68 -7.54 0.66
N ALA A 77 7.47 -6.98 -0.22
CA ALA A 77 7.43 -5.56 -0.59
C ALA A 77 7.67 -5.43 -2.09
N THR A 78 7.29 -4.30 -2.65
CA THR A 78 7.62 -4.03 -4.06
C THR A 78 9.09 -3.60 -4.19
N SER A 79 9.57 -3.45 -5.42
CA SER A 79 10.91 -2.94 -5.67
C SER A 79 11.09 -1.45 -5.31
N LEU A 80 9.99 -0.74 -4.96
CA LEU A 80 10.03 0.67 -4.63
C LEU A 80 10.57 0.91 -3.22
N ARG A 81 11.45 1.88 -3.09
CA ARG A 81 12.17 2.21 -1.86
C ARG A 81 11.23 2.43 -0.67
N ARG A 82 10.18 3.23 -0.84
CA ARG A 82 9.20 3.52 0.22
C ARG A 82 8.54 2.27 0.82
N THR A 83 8.29 1.24 0.00
CA THR A 83 7.68 -0.01 0.48
C THR A 83 8.66 -0.85 1.27
N GLN A 84 9.91 -0.94 0.79
CA GLN A 84 10.99 -1.66 1.47
C GLN A 84 11.36 -0.98 2.80
N GLU A 85 11.48 0.35 2.82
CA GLU A 85 11.73 1.12 4.04
C GLU A 85 10.60 0.97 5.06
N THR A 86 9.35 0.81 4.61
CA THR A 86 8.21 0.54 5.51
C THR A 86 8.26 -0.88 6.08
N ALA A 87 8.65 -1.88 5.29
CA ALA A 87 8.71 -3.27 5.72
C ALA A 87 9.91 -3.56 6.64
N ARG A 88 11.03 -2.86 6.46
CA ARG A 88 12.31 -3.13 7.11
C ARG A 88 12.23 -3.24 8.63
N PRO A 89 11.63 -2.30 9.38
CA PRO A 89 11.61 -2.39 10.84
C PRO A 89 10.92 -3.64 11.38
N LEU A 90 9.85 -4.10 10.72
CA LEU A 90 9.16 -5.35 11.09
C LEU A 90 9.99 -6.57 10.71
N ALA A 91 10.57 -6.57 9.52
CA ALA A 91 11.41 -7.65 9.01
C ALA A 91 12.62 -7.89 9.93
N ASP A 92 13.32 -6.81 10.31
CA ASP A 92 14.47 -6.86 11.21
C ASP A 92 14.04 -7.37 12.61
N HIS A 93 12.87 -6.93 13.11
CA HIS A 93 12.36 -7.38 14.40
C HIS A 93 12.04 -8.89 14.43
N LEU A 94 11.47 -9.41 13.35
CA LEU A 94 11.07 -10.82 13.24
C LEU A 94 12.21 -11.74 12.72
N GLY A 95 13.33 -11.17 12.28
CA GLY A 95 14.42 -11.93 11.66
C GLY A 95 14.02 -12.53 10.30
N LEU A 96 13.06 -11.94 9.59
CA LEU A 96 12.58 -12.39 8.29
C LEU A 96 13.18 -11.58 7.16
N PRO A 97 13.52 -12.20 6.01
CA PRO A 97 13.90 -11.45 4.81
C PRO A 97 12.70 -10.76 4.19
N VAL A 98 12.89 -9.56 3.64
CA VAL A 98 11.89 -8.92 2.77
C VAL A 98 12.03 -9.51 1.37
N ARG A 99 10.98 -10.17 0.88
CA ARG A 99 10.89 -10.71 -0.49
C ARG A 99 10.38 -9.63 -1.42
N ILE A 100 11.03 -9.44 -2.55
CA ILE A 100 10.69 -8.37 -3.49
C ILE A 100 9.80 -8.91 -4.61
N GLU A 101 8.60 -8.29 -4.74
CA GLU A 101 7.62 -8.57 -5.79
C GLU A 101 7.39 -7.32 -6.61
N ALA A 102 8.10 -7.21 -7.74
CA ALA A 102 8.04 -6.03 -8.59
C ALA A 102 6.66 -5.84 -9.24
N ASP A 103 5.96 -6.92 -9.51
CA ASP A 103 4.64 -6.89 -10.16
C ASP A 103 3.53 -6.33 -9.24
N LEU A 104 3.78 -6.22 -7.94
CA LEU A 104 2.87 -5.58 -6.99
C LEU A 104 3.10 -4.06 -6.81
N ARG A 105 3.93 -3.44 -7.65
CA ARG A 105 4.11 -1.97 -7.62
C ARG A 105 2.79 -1.24 -7.82
N GLU A 106 2.75 0.00 -7.34
CA GLU A 106 1.69 0.98 -7.65
C GLU A 106 1.51 1.11 -9.17
N VAL A 107 0.36 1.60 -9.61
CA VAL A 107 0.11 1.86 -11.03
C VAL A 107 1.18 2.79 -11.61
N LEU A 108 1.61 2.50 -12.85
CA LEU A 108 2.48 3.41 -13.58
C LEU A 108 1.66 4.61 -14.04
N LEU A 109 2.06 5.81 -13.61
CA LEU A 109 1.34 7.05 -13.88
C LEU A 109 1.83 7.79 -15.13
N GLY A 110 2.71 7.17 -15.93
CA GLY A 110 3.20 7.75 -17.18
C GLY A 110 3.83 9.14 -16.99
N GLU A 111 3.30 10.15 -17.68
CA GLU A 111 3.83 11.51 -17.59
C GLU A 111 3.68 12.17 -16.21
N TRP A 112 2.88 11.57 -15.32
CA TRP A 112 2.68 12.10 -13.98
C TRP A 112 3.50 11.40 -12.90
N GLU A 113 4.47 10.60 -13.30
CA GLU A 113 5.50 10.07 -12.40
C GLU A 113 6.41 11.16 -11.84
N GLY A 114 7.37 10.79 -11.00
CA GLY A 114 8.32 11.75 -10.43
C GLY A 114 7.74 12.75 -9.45
N GLY A 115 6.48 12.59 -9.04
CA GLY A 115 5.77 13.49 -8.12
C GLY A 115 4.81 14.46 -8.84
N VAL A 116 4.71 14.40 -10.17
CA VAL A 116 3.87 15.30 -10.98
C VAL A 116 2.39 15.16 -10.59
N LEU A 117 1.89 13.93 -10.31
CA LEU A 117 0.52 13.72 -9.84
C LEU A 117 0.15 14.64 -8.67
N ARG A 118 1.02 14.79 -7.68
CA ARG A 118 0.74 15.61 -6.50
C ARG A 118 0.66 17.10 -6.84
N MET A 119 1.51 17.55 -7.74
CA MET A 119 1.51 18.94 -8.22
C MET A 119 0.27 19.23 -9.05
N LYS A 120 -0.12 18.31 -9.94
CA LYS A 120 -1.34 18.39 -10.74
C LYS A 120 -2.60 18.40 -9.87
N ALA A 121 -2.66 17.54 -8.86
CA ALA A 121 -3.74 17.53 -7.88
C ALA A 121 -3.86 18.87 -7.14
N ALA A 122 -2.75 19.41 -6.66
CA ALA A 122 -2.72 20.70 -5.96
C ALA A 122 -3.11 21.88 -6.86
N ALA A 123 -2.81 21.81 -8.16
CA ALA A 123 -3.15 22.83 -9.15
C ALA A 123 -4.59 22.72 -9.68
N GLY A 124 -5.35 21.69 -9.31
CA GLY A 124 -6.70 21.46 -9.83
C GLY A 124 -6.71 21.16 -11.33
N ASP A 125 -5.73 20.38 -11.81
CA ASP A 125 -5.61 20.03 -13.23
C ASP A 125 -6.88 19.33 -13.74
N PRO A 126 -7.40 19.68 -14.94
CA PRO A 126 -8.61 19.07 -15.49
C PRO A 126 -8.53 17.53 -15.61
N ILE A 127 -7.38 16.98 -15.99
CA ILE A 127 -7.17 15.52 -16.07
C ILE A 127 -7.24 14.89 -14.68
N TYR A 128 -6.74 15.58 -13.63
CA TYR A 128 -6.90 15.11 -12.25
C TYR A 128 -8.37 15.02 -11.85
N HIS A 129 -9.17 16.03 -12.19
CA HIS A 129 -10.62 16.00 -11.94
C HIS A 129 -11.31 14.89 -12.73
N GLN A 130 -10.93 14.68 -14.00
CA GLN A 130 -11.44 13.59 -14.80
C GLN A 130 -11.11 12.23 -14.17
N MET A 131 -9.85 12.02 -13.76
CA MET A 131 -9.39 10.81 -13.06
C MET A 131 -10.26 10.52 -11.83
N GLN A 132 -10.57 11.53 -11.03
CA GLN A 132 -11.42 11.38 -9.85
C GLN A 132 -12.87 11.07 -10.19
N ALA A 133 -13.44 11.77 -11.20
CA ALA A 133 -14.83 11.58 -11.61
C ALA A 133 -15.07 10.21 -12.26
N GLU A 134 -14.15 9.75 -13.09
CA GLU A 134 -14.23 8.46 -13.80
C GLU A 134 -13.69 7.29 -12.96
N GLN A 135 -13.06 7.55 -11.80
CA GLN A 135 -12.45 6.54 -10.94
C GLN A 135 -11.41 5.69 -11.69
N ARG A 136 -10.60 6.31 -12.57
CA ARG A 136 -9.60 5.64 -13.38
C ARG A 136 -8.37 6.53 -13.59
N TRP A 137 -7.19 5.93 -13.61
CA TRP A 137 -5.89 6.62 -13.76
C TRP A 137 -5.39 6.67 -15.21
N ASP A 138 -5.85 5.79 -16.08
CA ASP A 138 -5.41 5.66 -17.46
C ASP A 138 -5.89 6.79 -18.40
N VAL A 139 -6.56 7.80 -17.83
CA VAL A 139 -6.77 9.12 -18.45
C VAL A 139 -5.48 9.96 -18.44
N ILE A 140 -4.51 9.61 -17.60
CA ILE A 140 -3.19 10.25 -17.54
C ILE A 140 -2.38 9.78 -18.75
N PRO A 141 -1.77 10.70 -19.53
CA PRO A 141 -0.95 10.31 -20.69
C PRO A 141 0.19 9.35 -20.31
N GLY A 142 0.26 8.23 -21.01
CA GLY A 142 1.30 7.22 -20.78
C GLY A 142 1.14 6.37 -19.51
N ALA A 143 0.05 6.53 -18.77
CA ALA A 143 -0.24 5.64 -17.64
C ALA A 143 -0.58 4.23 -18.11
N GLU A 144 -0.30 3.23 -17.27
CA GLU A 144 -0.74 1.86 -17.56
C GLU A 144 -2.26 1.75 -17.49
N ASP A 145 -2.83 0.90 -18.35
CA ASP A 145 -4.25 0.61 -18.32
C ASP A 145 -4.59 -0.50 -17.31
N TRP A 146 -5.89 -0.68 -17.04
CA TRP A 146 -6.38 -1.71 -16.14
C TRP A 146 -5.98 -3.13 -16.57
N ALA A 147 -5.96 -3.40 -17.88
CA ALA A 147 -5.60 -4.72 -18.40
C ALA A 147 -4.12 -5.05 -18.13
N THR A 148 -3.25 -4.06 -18.25
CA THR A 148 -1.83 -4.19 -17.96
C THR A 148 -1.58 -4.40 -16.46
N LEU A 149 -2.22 -3.60 -15.60
CA LEU A 149 -2.16 -3.79 -14.15
C LEU A 149 -2.62 -5.20 -13.77
N ASN A 150 -3.83 -5.58 -14.22
CA ASN A 150 -4.40 -6.89 -13.88
C ASN A 150 -3.48 -8.04 -14.30
N ARG A 151 -2.92 -7.99 -15.51
CA ARG A 151 -2.01 -9.03 -16.01
C ARG A 151 -0.78 -9.20 -15.11
N ARG A 152 -0.14 -8.08 -14.68
CA ARG A 152 1.08 -8.19 -13.86
C ARG A 152 0.82 -8.61 -12.41
N VAL A 153 -0.34 -8.28 -11.83
CA VAL A 153 -0.65 -8.63 -10.44
C VAL A 153 -1.28 -10.03 -10.29
N THR A 154 -1.67 -10.67 -11.40
CA THR A 154 -2.25 -12.03 -11.40
C THR A 154 -1.28 -13.11 -11.87
N ASN A 155 -0.07 -12.76 -12.29
CA ASN A 155 0.99 -13.71 -12.61
C ASN A 155 1.67 -14.20 -11.34
#